data_8aff55044130c359deadfa1ccf74bcdb
#
_entry.id   8aff55044130c359deadfa1ccf74bcdb
#
_cell.length_a   1.000
_cell.length_b   1.000
_cell.length_c   1.000
_cell.angle_alpha   90.00
_cell.angle_beta   90.00
_cell.angle_gamma   90.00
#
_symmetry.space_group_name_H-M   'P 1'
#
loop_
_entity.id
_entity.type
_entity.pdbx_description
1 polymer ?
#
loop_
_entity_poly.entity_id
_entity_poly.type
_entity_poly.pdbx_seq_one_letter_code
_entity_poly.pdbx_strand_id
1 'polypeptide(L)'
;MSRKFDYLGDVEVFITVVEHGSFTAAAVALSTTPSVLSRAVSRLEVRLGRQLLQRTTRRVGLTEAGRIYLEQARSAFSLLGEAERDGRGQEGDLTGRVRISVPTTFGHYCLPPLLARFSRQYPRVKVELNITNRNVDLIAEGFDLAIRLGQMPDSGFVARKLQDAALLLVASPAYLRRMGMPQTLDELQQHTCLPFIMPRTGRIAPWVFRVGERDVDWLPASTIETSDDVLGVVSLAECGMGICQSYEFIVRERIQRGQLVEVLPQLRGRSRPFSLIYAPHRRQSAATRAMIDLLTMEQ
;
A
#
# COMPACT_ATOMS: atom_id res chain seq x y z
N MET A 1 17.88 42.43 7.17
CA MET A 1 17.24 41.19 7.66
C MET A 1 17.12 40.23 6.49
N SER A 2 17.83 39.11 6.49
CA SER A 2 17.68 38.03 5.48
C SER A 2 16.26 37.47 5.63
N ARG A 3 15.52 37.34 4.52
CA ARG A 3 14.18 36.76 4.55
C ARG A 3 14.32 35.27 4.91
N LYS A 4 13.56 34.80 5.92
CA LYS A 4 13.67 33.46 6.50
C LYS A 4 13.46 32.33 5.46
N PHE A 5 12.76 32.62 4.35
CA PHE A 5 12.36 31.69 3.31
C PHE A 5 12.77 32.10 1.89
N ASP A 6 13.90 32.83 1.74
CA ASP A 6 14.44 33.26 0.45
C ASP A 6 14.92 32.09 -0.45
N TYR A 7 15.03 30.91 0.10
CA TYR A 7 15.50 29.68 -0.56
C TYR A 7 14.39 28.79 -1.15
N LEU A 8 13.11 29.18 -1.03
CA LEU A 8 12.01 28.33 -1.56
C LEU A 8 12.12 28.10 -3.07
N GLY A 9 12.62 29.08 -3.83
CA GLY A 9 12.91 28.90 -5.24
C GLY A 9 13.99 27.83 -5.52
N ASP A 10 15.01 27.73 -4.66
CA ASP A 10 16.04 26.68 -4.79
C ASP A 10 15.47 25.30 -4.47
N VAL A 11 14.49 25.21 -3.56
CA VAL A 11 13.77 23.96 -3.26
C VAL A 11 12.90 23.55 -4.44
N GLU A 12 12.17 24.48 -5.06
CA GLU A 12 11.36 24.22 -6.25
C GLU A 12 12.23 23.70 -7.40
N VAL A 13 13.37 24.35 -7.64
CA VAL A 13 14.36 23.89 -8.62
C VAL A 13 14.83 22.47 -8.35
N PHE A 14 15.17 22.15 -7.08
CA PHE A 14 15.59 20.80 -6.71
C PHE A 14 14.50 19.76 -7.02
N ILE A 15 13.23 20.03 -6.65
CA ILE A 15 12.09 19.15 -6.94
C ILE A 15 11.97 18.94 -8.45
N THR A 16 11.98 20.01 -9.23
CA THR A 16 11.85 19.97 -10.70
C THR A 16 12.97 19.19 -11.36
N VAL A 17 14.24 19.38 -10.92
CA VAL A 17 15.40 18.62 -11.45
C VAL A 17 15.24 17.11 -11.22
N VAL A 18 14.75 16.71 -10.06
CA VAL A 18 14.52 15.29 -9.75
C VAL A 18 13.38 14.73 -10.58
N GLU A 19 12.28 15.46 -10.75
CA GLU A 19 11.11 15.01 -11.53
C GLU A 19 11.43 14.80 -13.01
N HIS A 20 12.26 15.66 -13.59
CA HIS A 20 12.66 15.55 -14.99
C HIS A 20 13.88 14.65 -15.20
N GLY A 21 14.52 14.18 -14.12
CA GLY A 21 15.67 13.27 -14.19
C GLY A 21 16.95 13.87 -14.78
N SER A 22 16.94 15.16 -15.19
CA SER A 22 18.11 15.86 -15.70
C SER A 22 18.01 17.38 -15.54
N PHE A 23 19.15 18.03 -15.37
CA PHE A 23 19.22 19.49 -15.32
C PHE A 23 18.81 20.15 -16.64
N THR A 24 19.06 19.52 -17.77
CA THR A 24 18.69 20.05 -19.09
C THR A 24 17.18 20.02 -19.29
N ALA A 25 16.51 18.91 -18.97
CA ALA A 25 15.06 18.80 -19.11
C ALA A 25 14.34 19.75 -18.11
N ALA A 26 14.82 19.85 -16.88
CA ALA A 26 14.28 20.79 -15.90
C ALA A 26 14.48 22.26 -16.32
N ALA A 27 15.60 22.59 -16.96
CA ALA A 27 15.88 23.94 -17.44
C ALA A 27 14.90 24.37 -18.53
N VAL A 28 14.53 23.45 -19.43
CA VAL A 28 13.47 23.69 -20.43
C VAL A 28 12.12 23.96 -19.74
N ALA A 29 11.74 23.13 -18.76
CA ALA A 29 10.48 23.25 -18.04
C ALA A 29 10.37 24.59 -17.26
N LEU A 30 11.50 25.07 -16.70
CA LEU A 30 11.56 26.32 -15.93
C LEU A 30 11.98 27.55 -16.77
N SER A 31 12.08 27.40 -18.10
CA SER A 31 12.49 28.48 -19.03
C SER A 31 13.79 29.17 -18.59
N THR A 32 14.81 28.39 -18.21
CA THR A 32 16.09 28.86 -17.70
C THR A 32 17.26 28.03 -18.24
N THR A 33 18.45 28.16 -17.64
CA THR A 33 19.64 27.40 -18.09
C THR A 33 20.06 26.33 -17.06
N PRO A 34 20.66 25.22 -17.48
CA PRO A 34 21.16 24.17 -16.58
C PRO A 34 22.14 24.69 -15.52
N SER A 35 22.95 25.70 -15.86
CA SER A 35 23.90 26.30 -14.95
C SER A 35 23.24 27.09 -13.82
N VAL A 36 22.10 27.74 -14.07
CA VAL A 36 21.29 28.42 -13.06
C VAL A 36 20.71 27.39 -12.08
N LEU A 37 20.12 26.31 -12.60
CA LEU A 37 19.57 25.25 -11.76
C LEU A 37 20.65 24.54 -10.93
N SER A 38 21.83 24.27 -11.52
CA SER A 38 22.95 23.66 -10.79
C SER A 38 23.40 24.54 -9.62
N ARG A 39 23.46 25.85 -9.81
CA ARG A 39 23.79 26.80 -8.72
C ARG A 39 22.71 26.86 -7.64
N ALA A 40 21.44 26.83 -8.01
CA ALA A 40 20.31 26.79 -7.08
C ALA A 40 20.36 25.54 -6.18
N VAL A 41 20.55 24.36 -6.78
CA VAL A 41 20.69 23.12 -6.03
C VAL A 41 21.94 23.17 -5.14
N SER A 42 23.08 23.66 -5.63
CA SER A 42 24.30 23.78 -4.81
C SER A 42 24.11 24.71 -3.62
N ARG A 43 23.40 25.86 -3.77
CA ARG A 43 23.08 26.73 -2.64
C ARG A 43 22.21 26.03 -1.59
N LEU A 44 21.23 25.23 -2.06
CA LEU A 44 20.38 24.45 -1.17
C LEU A 44 21.19 23.40 -0.39
N GLU A 45 22.08 22.66 -1.07
CA GLU A 45 22.95 21.66 -0.44
C GLU A 45 23.90 22.30 0.59
N VAL A 46 24.50 23.45 0.27
CA VAL A 46 25.35 24.23 1.21
C VAL A 46 24.53 24.66 2.43
N ARG A 47 23.32 25.18 2.23
CA ARG A 47 22.45 25.60 3.33
C ARG A 47 22.09 24.44 4.26
N LEU A 48 21.84 23.24 3.70
CA LEU A 48 21.48 22.06 4.47
C LEU A 48 22.70 21.33 5.06
N GLY A 49 23.91 21.68 4.64
CA GLY A 49 25.15 20.97 5.01
C GLY A 49 25.23 19.54 4.52
N ARG A 50 24.44 19.19 3.50
CA ARG A 50 24.33 17.80 2.96
C ARG A 50 24.12 17.84 1.45
N GLN A 51 24.73 16.86 0.76
CA GLN A 51 24.45 16.61 -0.64
C GLN A 51 23.10 15.90 -0.77
N LEU A 52 22.27 16.42 -1.68
CA LEU A 52 20.95 15.87 -2.01
C LEU A 52 21.00 15.04 -3.29
N LEU A 53 21.90 15.38 -4.23
CA LEU A 53 22.05 14.71 -5.51
C LEU A 53 23.40 14.00 -5.63
N GLN A 54 23.35 12.78 -6.18
CA GLN A 54 24.53 12.08 -6.67
C GLN A 54 24.78 12.52 -8.11
N ARG A 55 25.93 13.17 -8.35
CA ARG A 55 26.32 13.61 -9.69
C ARG A 55 26.95 12.43 -10.45
N THR A 56 26.15 11.76 -11.28
CA THR A 56 26.70 10.91 -12.35
C THR A 56 26.60 11.64 -13.67
N THR A 57 27.54 11.37 -14.58
CA THR A 57 27.64 12.07 -15.87
C THR A 57 26.46 11.85 -16.83
N ARG A 58 25.52 10.97 -16.51
CA ARG A 58 24.38 10.60 -17.39
C ARG A 58 22.99 10.68 -16.75
N ARG A 59 22.85 10.68 -15.41
CA ARG A 59 21.54 10.76 -14.73
C ARG A 59 21.67 11.45 -13.38
N VAL A 60 20.62 12.15 -12.99
CA VAL A 60 20.49 12.71 -11.65
C VAL A 60 19.99 11.60 -10.72
N GLY A 61 20.80 11.22 -9.75
CA GLY A 61 20.43 10.29 -8.68
C GLY A 61 20.21 11.05 -7.37
N LEU A 62 19.35 10.54 -6.51
CA LEU A 62 19.17 11.06 -5.14
C LEU A 62 20.13 10.38 -4.17
N THR A 63 20.68 11.14 -3.24
CA THR A 63 21.27 10.59 -2.01
C THR A 63 20.15 10.16 -1.06
N GLU A 64 20.48 9.45 0.02
CA GLU A 64 19.52 9.14 1.08
C GLU A 64 18.94 10.43 1.69
N ALA A 65 19.80 11.41 1.98
CA ALA A 65 19.37 12.72 2.46
C ALA A 65 18.48 13.45 1.44
N GLY A 66 18.81 13.34 0.14
CA GLY A 66 18.02 13.91 -0.94
C GLY A 66 16.63 13.30 -1.06
N ARG A 67 16.50 12.00 -0.86
CA ARG A 67 15.21 11.31 -0.89
C ARG A 67 14.30 11.77 0.25
N ILE A 68 14.83 11.80 1.47
CA ILE A 68 14.08 12.26 2.66
C ILE A 68 13.68 13.73 2.48
N TYR A 69 14.62 14.58 2.04
CA TYR A 69 14.35 15.98 1.84
C TYR A 69 13.30 16.25 0.75
N LEU A 70 13.38 15.54 -0.38
CA LEU A 70 12.42 15.65 -1.48
C LEU A 70 10.98 15.41 -1.02
N GLU A 71 10.76 14.35 -0.25
CA GLU A 71 9.42 14.00 0.24
C GLU A 71 8.87 15.07 1.18
N GLN A 72 9.71 15.59 2.08
CA GLN A 72 9.30 16.67 2.99
C GLN A 72 9.04 17.98 2.23
N ALA A 73 9.89 18.33 1.27
CA ALA A 73 9.75 19.52 0.46
C ALA A 73 8.47 19.48 -0.38
N ARG A 74 8.20 18.37 -1.05
CA ARG A 74 6.95 18.17 -1.82
C ARG A 74 5.70 18.32 -0.95
N SER A 75 5.72 17.77 0.26
CA SER A 75 4.62 17.90 1.22
C SER A 75 4.40 19.38 1.61
N ALA A 76 5.49 20.11 1.85
CA ALA A 76 5.40 21.53 2.20
C ALA A 76 4.84 22.39 1.04
N PHE A 77 5.31 22.14 -0.20
CA PHE A 77 4.80 22.86 -1.38
C PHE A 77 3.33 22.51 -1.68
N SER A 78 2.91 21.27 -1.46
CA SER A 78 1.49 20.88 -1.56
C SER A 78 0.62 21.69 -0.60
N LEU A 79 1.05 21.82 0.67
CA LEU A 79 0.34 22.62 1.67
C LEU A 79 0.27 24.11 1.34
N LEU A 80 1.36 24.67 0.77
CA LEU A 80 1.35 26.06 0.30
C LEU A 80 0.35 26.26 -0.84
N GLY A 81 0.35 25.37 -1.82
CA GLY A 81 -0.61 25.39 -2.93
C GLY A 81 -2.06 25.20 -2.48
N GLU A 82 -2.31 24.43 -1.42
CA GLU A 82 -3.64 24.32 -0.79
C GLU A 82 -4.07 25.63 -0.15
N ALA A 83 -3.19 26.24 0.66
CA ALA A 83 -3.48 27.51 1.31
C ALA A 83 -3.79 28.65 0.32
N GLU A 84 -3.10 28.66 -0.85
CA GLU A 84 -3.39 29.62 -1.92
C GLU A 84 -4.75 29.39 -2.57
N ARG A 85 -5.16 28.12 -2.76
CA ARG A 85 -6.49 27.76 -3.32
C ARG A 85 -7.63 28.07 -2.36
N ASP A 86 -7.45 27.72 -1.08
CA ASP A 86 -8.43 28.04 -0.02
C ASP A 86 -8.65 29.56 0.05
N GLY A 87 -7.56 30.35 -0.11
CA GLY A 87 -7.62 31.81 -0.15
C GLY A 87 -8.34 32.39 -1.39
N ARG A 88 -8.48 31.61 -2.47
CA ARG A 88 -9.17 32.04 -3.70
C ARG A 88 -10.63 31.58 -3.79
N GLY A 89 -11.16 30.87 -2.77
CA GLY A 89 -12.55 30.43 -2.74
C GLY A 89 -12.93 29.41 -3.83
N GLN A 90 -11.96 28.72 -4.40
CA GLN A 90 -12.21 27.66 -5.40
C GLN A 90 -12.54 26.35 -4.71
N GLU A 91 -13.76 26.22 -4.20
CA GLU A 91 -14.34 24.94 -3.81
C GLU A 91 -14.62 24.12 -5.08
N GLY A 92 -13.97 23.00 -5.26
CA GLY A 92 -14.29 22.03 -6.31
C GLY A 92 -13.11 21.48 -7.12
N ASP A 93 -11.95 22.09 -7.04
CA ASP A 93 -10.81 21.77 -7.91
C ASP A 93 -9.63 21.17 -7.12
N LEU A 94 -9.92 20.06 -6.39
CA LEU A 94 -8.91 19.38 -5.62
C LEU A 94 -7.80 18.85 -6.53
N THR A 95 -6.57 19.27 -6.24
CA THR A 95 -5.35 18.83 -6.93
C THR A 95 -4.36 18.29 -5.91
N GLY A 96 -3.31 17.64 -6.37
CA GLY A 96 -2.24 17.15 -5.52
C GLY A 96 -1.90 15.70 -5.81
N ARG A 97 -1.17 15.09 -4.88
CA ARG A 97 -0.73 13.69 -4.98
C ARG A 97 -1.05 12.97 -3.69
N VAL A 98 -1.48 11.71 -3.82
CA VAL A 98 -1.66 10.79 -2.70
C VAL A 98 -0.87 9.50 -3.00
N ARG A 99 0.04 9.14 -2.11
CA ARG A 99 0.83 7.89 -2.19
C ARG A 99 0.32 6.87 -1.19
N ILE A 100 -0.14 5.73 -1.69
CA ILE A 100 -0.77 4.69 -0.88
C ILE A 100 0.00 3.38 -1.04
N SER A 101 0.34 2.73 0.07
CA SER A 101 0.86 1.37 0.09
C SER A 101 -0.19 0.40 0.60
N VAL A 102 -0.46 -0.67 -0.17
CA VAL A 102 -1.52 -1.64 0.14
C VAL A 102 -1.05 -3.08 -0.09
N PRO A 103 -1.57 -4.07 0.66
CA PRO A 103 -1.26 -5.47 0.41
C PRO A 103 -1.92 -5.95 -0.89
N THR A 104 -1.33 -6.98 -1.53
CA THR A 104 -1.78 -7.52 -2.83
C THR A 104 -3.27 -7.83 -2.83
N THR A 105 -3.77 -8.46 -1.77
CA THR A 105 -5.19 -8.84 -1.65
C THR A 105 -6.13 -7.64 -1.71
N PHE A 106 -5.87 -6.62 -0.90
CA PHE A 106 -6.71 -5.41 -0.86
C PHE A 106 -6.55 -4.58 -2.13
N GLY A 107 -5.31 -4.46 -2.62
CA GLY A 107 -4.98 -3.68 -3.82
C GLY A 107 -5.61 -4.22 -5.10
N HIS A 108 -5.81 -5.54 -5.21
CA HIS A 108 -6.43 -6.15 -6.39
C HIS A 108 -7.95 -6.29 -6.28
N TYR A 109 -8.50 -6.51 -5.09
CA TYR A 109 -9.92 -6.90 -4.95
C TYR A 109 -10.80 -5.84 -4.31
N CYS A 110 -10.29 -5.05 -3.36
CA CYS A 110 -11.11 -4.10 -2.62
C CYS A 110 -10.91 -2.65 -3.07
N LEU A 111 -9.65 -2.27 -3.36
CA LEU A 111 -9.31 -0.88 -3.65
C LEU A 111 -9.74 -0.36 -5.03
N PRO A 112 -9.73 -1.16 -6.13
CA PRO A 112 -10.01 -0.63 -7.48
C PRO A 112 -11.35 0.08 -7.64
N PRO A 113 -12.49 -0.44 -7.15
CA PRO A 113 -13.77 0.28 -7.25
C PRO A 113 -13.77 1.61 -6.48
N LEU A 114 -13.08 1.66 -5.34
CA LEU A 114 -12.92 2.88 -4.54
C LEU A 114 -12.09 3.93 -5.28
N LEU A 115 -10.97 3.52 -5.88
CA LEU A 115 -10.13 4.41 -6.68
C LEU A 115 -10.87 4.90 -7.94
N ALA A 116 -11.66 4.06 -8.58
CA ALA A 116 -12.46 4.46 -9.73
C ALA A 116 -13.48 5.56 -9.35
N ARG A 117 -14.07 5.49 -8.15
CA ARG A 117 -14.95 6.53 -7.62
C ARG A 117 -14.17 7.80 -7.28
N PHE A 118 -13.03 7.65 -6.59
CA PHE A 118 -12.17 8.75 -6.22
C PHE A 118 -11.68 9.54 -7.45
N SER A 119 -11.20 8.85 -8.47
CA SER A 119 -10.69 9.50 -9.69
C SER A 119 -11.77 10.22 -10.50
N ARG A 120 -13.02 9.74 -10.45
CA ARG A 120 -14.15 10.48 -11.05
C ARG A 120 -14.50 11.75 -10.29
N GLN A 121 -14.42 11.71 -8.95
CA GLN A 121 -14.73 12.85 -8.10
C GLN A 121 -13.60 13.89 -8.10
N TYR A 122 -12.35 13.43 -8.19
CA TYR A 122 -11.15 14.26 -8.10
C TYR A 122 -10.17 13.98 -9.26
N PRO A 123 -10.54 14.31 -10.51
CA PRO A 123 -9.78 13.92 -11.70
C PRO A 123 -8.38 14.52 -11.80
N ARG A 124 -8.10 15.58 -11.02
CA ARG A 124 -6.78 16.24 -11.01
C ARG A 124 -5.89 15.80 -9.85
N VAL A 125 -6.34 14.87 -9.01
CA VAL A 125 -5.50 14.27 -7.97
C VAL A 125 -4.74 13.08 -8.55
N LYS A 126 -3.42 13.11 -8.47
CA LYS A 126 -2.57 11.99 -8.83
C LYS A 126 -2.51 10.98 -7.69
N VAL A 127 -2.94 9.75 -7.95
CA VAL A 127 -2.79 8.64 -7.00
C VAL A 127 -1.61 7.76 -7.42
N GLU A 128 -0.66 7.57 -6.50
CA GLU A 128 0.45 6.63 -6.66
C GLU A 128 0.21 5.42 -5.76
N LEU A 129 -0.08 4.28 -6.41
CA LEU A 129 -0.41 3.05 -5.73
C LEU A 129 0.81 2.11 -5.71
N ASN A 130 1.23 1.72 -4.52
CA ASN A 130 2.23 0.68 -4.30
C ASN A 130 1.55 -0.57 -3.73
N ILE A 131 1.44 -1.62 -4.55
CA ILE A 131 0.87 -2.91 -4.14
C ILE A 131 2.01 -3.80 -3.68
N THR A 132 2.09 -4.06 -2.36
CA THR A 132 3.15 -4.88 -1.77
C THR A 132 2.75 -5.44 -0.40
N ASN A 133 3.15 -6.68 -0.12
CA ASN A 133 2.99 -7.29 1.20
C ASN A 133 4.16 -6.97 2.15
N ARG A 134 5.19 -6.31 1.65
CA ARG A 134 6.31 -5.84 2.45
C ARG A 134 5.86 -4.75 3.44
N ASN A 135 6.40 -4.77 4.64
CA ASN A 135 6.26 -3.64 5.54
C ASN A 135 7.07 -2.45 4.99
N VAL A 136 6.37 -1.34 4.74
CA VAL A 136 6.98 -0.08 4.33
C VAL A 136 7.13 0.85 5.53
N ASP A 137 8.21 1.62 5.55
CA ASP A 137 8.32 2.77 6.44
C ASP A 137 7.58 3.95 5.76
N LEU A 138 6.38 4.29 6.28
CA LEU A 138 5.56 5.34 5.69
C LEU A 138 6.29 6.67 5.58
N ILE A 139 7.08 7.02 6.60
CA ILE A 139 7.76 8.33 6.66
C ILE A 139 8.99 8.31 5.75
N ALA A 140 9.86 7.31 5.90
CA ALA A 140 11.11 7.24 5.14
C ALA A 140 10.88 6.99 3.65
N GLU A 141 9.82 6.26 3.28
CA GLU A 141 9.48 5.97 1.88
C GLU A 141 8.47 6.97 1.30
N GLY A 142 8.02 7.95 2.10
CA GLY A 142 7.16 9.05 1.67
C GLY A 142 5.73 8.65 1.32
N PHE A 143 5.18 7.60 1.93
CA PHE A 143 3.77 7.25 1.78
C PHE A 143 2.89 8.13 2.68
N ASP A 144 1.77 8.59 2.13
CA ASP A 144 0.77 9.34 2.89
C ASP A 144 -0.12 8.41 3.70
N LEU A 145 -0.46 7.26 3.09
CA LEU A 145 -1.37 6.25 3.63
C LEU A 145 -0.80 4.85 3.43
N ALA A 146 -1.09 3.94 4.35
CA ALA A 146 -0.95 2.51 4.10
C ALA A 146 -2.21 1.77 4.54
N ILE A 147 -2.55 0.68 3.83
CA ILE A 147 -3.51 -0.30 4.29
C ILE A 147 -2.74 -1.54 4.70
N ARG A 148 -3.02 -2.07 5.88
CA ARG A 148 -2.35 -3.27 6.40
C ARG A 148 -3.33 -4.20 7.07
N LEU A 149 -2.94 -5.47 7.10
CA LEU A 149 -3.68 -6.55 7.71
C LEU A 149 -3.25 -6.78 9.17
N GLY A 150 -4.20 -7.10 10.02
CA GLY A 150 -3.99 -7.48 11.41
C GLY A 150 -3.91 -6.29 12.36
N GLN A 151 -3.64 -6.60 13.63
CA GLN A 151 -3.42 -5.57 14.64
C GLN A 151 -2.05 -4.92 14.44
N MET A 152 -2.04 -3.61 14.47
CA MET A 152 -0.79 -2.84 14.42
C MET A 152 -0.21 -2.73 15.83
N PRO A 153 1.10 -2.96 16.01
CA PRO A 153 1.76 -2.62 17.26
C PRO A 153 1.67 -1.10 17.48
N ASP A 154 1.77 -0.70 18.73
CA ASP A 154 1.75 0.71 19.13
C ASP A 154 2.96 1.43 18.50
N SER A 155 2.73 2.12 17.41
CA SER A 155 3.77 2.66 16.52
C SER A 155 3.70 4.18 16.39
N GLY A 156 2.83 4.84 17.16
CA GLY A 156 2.59 6.28 17.05
C GLY A 156 1.83 6.69 15.78
N PHE A 157 1.40 5.75 14.94
CA PHE A 157 0.52 6.00 13.81
C PHE A 157 -0.95 5.90 14.20
N VAL A 158 -1.82 6.65 13.50
CA VAL A 158 -3.26 6.43 13.57
C VAL A 158 -3.60 5.19 12.76
N ALA A 159 -4.33 4.26 13.37
CA ALA A 159 -4.88 3.10 12.70
C ALA A 159 -6.42 3.15 12.77
N ARG A 160 -7.07 3.14 11.60
CA ARG A 160 -8.54 3.02 11.51
C ARG A 160 -8.88 1.70 10.83
N LYS A 161 -9.68 0.89 11.50
CA LYS A 161 -10.20 -0.33 10.89
C LYS A 161 -11.08 0.03 9.69
N LEU A 162 -10.85 -0.64 8.55
CA LEU A 162 -11.63 -0.48 7.33
C LEU A 162 -12.68 -1.57 7.19
N GLN A 163 -12.30 -2.82 7.38
CA GLN A 163 -13.21 -3.96 7.27
C GLN A 163 -12.63 -5.19 7.95
N ASP A 164 -13.50 -6.10 8.34
CA ASP A 164 -13.12 -7.46 8.71
C ASP A 164 -13.23 -8.37 7.49
N ALA A 165 -12.13 -9.03 7.14
CA ALA A 165 -12.10 -9.95 6.02
C ALA A 165 -12.29 -11.39 6.50
N ALA A 166 -13.45 -11.97 6.19
CA ALA A 166 -13.75 -13.36 6.49
C ALA A 166 -12.80 -14.30 5.75
N LEU A 167 -12.48 -15.42 6.37
CA LEU A 167 -11.57 -16.44 5.83
C LEU A 167 -12.35 -17.71 5.53
N LEU A 168 -12.12 -18.29 4.36
CA LEU A 168 -12.69 -19.55 3.90
C LEU A 168 -11.58 -20.54 3.59
N LEU A 169 -11.85 -21.84 3.83
CA LEU A 169 -11.06 -22.91 3.27
C LEU A 169 -11.62 -23.30 1.91
N VAL A 170 -10.73 -23.47 0.94
CA VAL A 170 -11.13 -23.81 -0.42
C VAL A 170 -10.18 -24.80 -1.08
N ALA A 171 -10.71 -25.60 -2.00
CA ALA A 171 -9.96 -26.47 -2.88
C ALA A 171 -10.67 -26.57 -4.24
N SER A 172 -9.97 -27.03 -5.27
CA SER A 172 -10.63 -27.31 -6.56
C SER A 172 -11.47 -28.59 -6.51
N PRO A 173 -12.56 -28.66 -7.32
CA PRO A 173 -13.34 -29.90 -7.47
C PRO A 173 -12.48 -31.12 -7.89
N ALA A 174 -11.46 -30.89 -8.71
CA ALA A 174 -10.56 -31.93 -9.17
C ALA A 174 -9.74 -32.53 -8.01
N TYR A 175 -9.24 -31.68 -7.11
CA TYR A 175 -8.54 -32.15 -5.91
C TYR A 175 -9.48 -32.99 -5.01
N LEU A 176 -10.67 -32.45 -4.72
CA LEU A 176 -11.63 -33.11 -3.84
C LEU A 176 -12.17 -34.43 -4.40
N ARG A 177 -12.32 -34.56 -5.71
CA ARG A 177 -12.65 -35.86 -6.33
C ARG A 177 -11.57 -36.92 -6.12
N ARG A 178 -10.30 -36.51 -6.08
CA ARG A 178 -9.16 -37.42 -5.90
C ARG A 178 -8.91 -37.79 -4.45
N MET A 179 -9.02 -36.82 -3.56
CA MET A 179 -8.59 -36.94 -2.16
C MET A 179 -9.74 -37.06 -1.16
N GLY A 180 -10.97 -36.83 -1.60
CA GLY A 180 -12.14 -36.77 -0.71
C GLY A 180 -12.33 -35.32 -0.15
N MET A 181 -13.48 -35.14 0.51
CA MET A 181 -13.86 -33.89 1.21
C MET A 181 -13.64 -34.11 2.71
N PRO A 182 -12.68 -33.41 3.35
CA PRO A 182 -12.51 -33.56 4.79
C PRO A 182 -13.73 -33.03 5.53
N GLN A 183 -14.14 -33.70 6.61
CA GLN A 183 -15.29 -33.37 7.44
C GLN A 183 -14.86 -32.77 8.79
N THR A 184 -13.61 -32.97 9.19
CA THR A 184 -13.03 -32.56 10.47
C THR A 184 -11.64 -31.98 10.29
N LEU A 185 -11.13 -31.28 11.34
CA LEU A 185 -9.73 -30.80 11.36
C LEU A 185 -8.72 -31.94 11.37
N ASP A 186 -9.07 -33.10 11.94
CA ASP A 186 -8.19 -34.26 11.97
C ASP A 186 -8.06 -34.87 10.57
N GLU A 187 -9.15 -34.95 9.82
CA GLU A 187 -9.10 -35.37 8.42
C GLU A 187 -8.31 -34.36 7.55
N LEU A 188 -8.43 -33.05 7.85
CA LEU A 188 -7.67 -32.01 7.14
C LEU A 188 -6.15 -32.23 7.23
N GLN A 189 -5.64 -32.84 8.32
CA GLN A 189 -4.22 -33.16 8.47
C GLN A 189 -3.72 -34.17 7.42
N GLN A 190 -4.62 -34.95 6.83
CA GLN A 190 -4.28 -35.95 5.81
C GLN A 190 -4.28 -35.36 4.39
N HIS A 191 -4.70 -34.10 4.25
CA HIS A 191 -4.73 -33.41 2.98
C HIS A 191 -3.46 -32.57 2.75
N THR A 192 -3.14 -32.34 1.48
CA THR A 192 -2.13 -31.35 1.11
C THR A 192 -2.64 -29.95 1.43
N CYS A 193 -2.04 -29.30 2.39
CA CYS A 193 -2.31 -27.91 2.75
C CYS A 193 -1.32 -26.96 2.06
N LEU A 194 -1.81 -25.83 1.62
CA LEU A 194 -1.04 -24.79 0.91
C LEU A 194 -0.94 -23.54 1.82
N PRO A 195 0.03 -23.50 2.74
CA PRO A 195 0.20 -22.38 3.65
C PRO A 195 0.86 -21.17 2.99
N PHE A 196 0.70 -20.03 3.67
CA PHE A 196 1.38 -18.80 3.34
C PHE A 196 2.40 -18.44 4.42
N ILE A 197 3.61 -18.08 4.01
CA ILE A 197 4.67 -17.56 4.90
C ILE A 197 4.48 -16.06 5.08
N MET A 198 4.31 -15.63 6.33
CA MET A 198 4.15 -14.21 6.66
C MET A 198 5.46 -13.44 6.43
N PRO A 199 5.48 -12.38 5.59
CA PRO A 199 6.71 -11.63 5.28
C PRO A 199 7.40 -11.02 6.51
N ARG A 200 6.62 -10.65 7.53
CA ARG A 200 7.15 -10.02 8.74
C ARG A 200 7.92 -10.98 9.65
N THR A 201 7.52 -12.22 9.72
CA THR A 201 8.04 -13.19 10.71
C THR A 201 8.80 -14.35 10.10
N GLY A 202 8.69 -14.56 8.78
CA GLY A 202 9.21 -15.74 8.10
C GLY A 202 8.55 -17.07 8.54
N ARG A 203 7.40 -16.99 9.23
CA ARG A 203 6.68 -18.17 9.74
C ARG A 203 5.41 -18.40 8.96
N ILE A 204 4.98 -19.66 8.89
CA ILE A 204 3.69 -20.05 8.33
C ILE A 204 2.58 -19.31 9.08
N ALA A 205 1.66 -18.68 8.33
CA ALA A 205 0.45 -18.08 8.87
C ALA A 205 -0.48 -19.21 9.37
N PRO A 206 -0.85 -19.22 10.67
CA PRO A 206 -1.82 -20.19 11.14
C PRO A 206 -3.15 -19.99 10.42
N TRP A 207 -3.81 -21.08 10.06
CA TRP A 207 -5.19 -21.06 9.64
C TRP A 207 -6.09 -20.86 10.85
N VAL A 208 -7.14 -20.08 10.69
CA VAL A 208 -7.98 -19.66 11.81
C VAL A 208 -9.40 -20.19 11.62
N PHE A 209 -9.92 -20.85 12.66
CA PHE A 209 -11.22 -21.48 12.64
C PHE A 209 -12.06 -21.09 13.85
N ARG A 210 -13.38 -21.24 13.72
CA ARG A 210 -14.31 -21.20 14.82
C ARG A 210 -14.89 -22.61 15.03
N VAL A 211 -14.58 -23.21 16.17
CA VAL A 211 -15.09 -24.53 16.56
C VAL A 211 -16.05 -24.34 17.73
N GLY A 212 -17.35 -24.37 17.46
CA GLY A 212 -18.36 -23.92 18.41
C GLY A 212 -18.15 -22.45 18.77
N GLU A 213 -17.95 -22.18 20.06
CA GLU A 213 -17.64 -20.81 20.54
C GLU A 213 -16.15 -20.54 20.69
N ARG A 214 -15.27 -21.48 20.30
CA ARG A 214 -13.82 -21.34 20.50
C ARG A 214 -13.12 -20.95 19.20
N ASP A 215 -12.23 -19.98 19.33
CA ASP A 215 -11.27 -19.65 18.27
C ASP A 215 -10.10 -20.64 18.32
N VAL A 216 -9.79 -21.23 17.17
CA VAL A 216 -8.70 -22.18 17.00
C VAL A 216 -7.74 -21.66 15.95
N ASP A 217 -6.47 -21.56 16.31
CA ASP A 217 -5.37 -21.34 15.39
C ASP A 217 -4.74 -22.71 15.09
N TRP A 218 -4.76 -23.09 13.81
CA TRP A 218 -4.29 -24.39 13.35
C TRP A 218 -3.11 -24.21 12.40
N LEU A 219 -2.01 -24.89 12.64
CA LEU A 219 -0.81 -24.79 11.82
C LEU A 219 -0.81 -25.90 10.77
N PRO A 220 -0.94 -25.58 9.47
CA PRO A 220 -0.93 -26.58 8.41
C PRO A 220 0.47 -27.16 8.23
N ALA A 221 0.55 -28.49 8.11
CA ALA A 221 1.74 -29.18 7.62
C ALA A 221 1.73 -29.14 6.09
N SER A 222 2.89 -28.88 5.47
CA SER A 222 2.98 -28.75 4.03
C SER A 222 4.36 -29.12 3.47
N THR A 223 4.37 -29.53 2.21
CA THR A 223 5.57 -29.67 1.39
C THR A 223 5.75 -28.53 0.38
N ILE A 224 4.73 -27.65 0.24
CA ILE A 224 4.75 -26.49 -0.66
C ILE A 224 4.30 -25.30 0.15
N GLU A 225 5.15 -24.31 0.24
CA GLU A 225 4.93 -23.08 0.97
C GLU A 225 5.04 -21.88 0.02
N THR A 226 4.16 -20.89 0.18
CA THR A 226 4.16 -19.68 -0.66
C THR A 226 4.57 -18.48 0.20
N SER A 227 5.50 -17.68 -0.28
CA SER A 227 5.91 -16.41 0.34
C SER A 227 5.55 -15.21 -0.53
N ASP A 228 5.66 -14.02 0.02
CA ASP A 228 5.46 -12.72 -0.62
C ASP A 228 4.06 -12.46 -1.18
N ASP A 229 3.54 -13.28 -2.08
CA ASP A 229 2.20 -13.09 -2.65
C ASP A 229 1.24 -14.21 -2.22
N VAL A 230 0.33 -13.86 -1.31
CA VAL A 230 -0.70 -14.79 -0.80
C VAL A 230 -1.68 -15.26 -1.90
N LEU A 231 -1.79 -14.57 -3.03
CA LEU A 231 -2.62 -15.04 -4.16
C LEU A 231 -2.06 -16.31 -4.79
N GLY A 232 -0.77 -16.57 -4.61
CA GLY A 232 -0.12 -17.81 -5.06
C GLY A 232 -0.77 -19.07 -4.49
N VAL A 233 -1.18 -19.07 -3.20
CA VAL A 233 -1.85 -20.25 -2.59
C VAL A 233 -3.21 -20.54 -3.26
N VAL A 234 -3.92 -19.49 -3.69
CA VAL A 234 -5.20 -19.64 -4.38
C VAL A 234 -5.00 -20.26 -5.78
N SER A 235 -4.00 -19.77 -6.52
CA SER A 235 -3.65 -20.32 -7.83
C SER A 235 -3.25 -21.80 -7.76
N LEU A 236 -2.48 -22.20 -6.76
CA LEU A 236 -2.12 -23.59 -6.52
C LEU A 236 -3.35 -24.45 -6.19
N ALA A 237 -4.28 -23.94 -5.38
CA ALA A 237 -5.53 -24.63 -5.06
C ALA A 237 -6.43 -24.80 -6.29
N GLU A 238 -6.54 -23.80 -7.16
CA GLU A 238 -7.26 -23.86 -8.44
C GLU A 238 -6.68 -24.96 -9.36
N CYS A 239 -5.35 -25.09 -9.38
CA CYS A 239 -4.67 -26.15 -10.13
C CYS A 239 -4.79 -27.55 -9.52
N GLY A 240 -5.51 -27.72 -8.40
CA GLY A 240 -5.76 -29.01 -7.79
C GLY A 240 -4.60 -29.56 -6.96
N MET A 241 -3.72 -28.70 -6.47
CA MET A 241 -2.56 -29.12 -5.68
C MET A 241 -2.90 -29.37 -4.21
N GLY A 242 -3.95 -28.72 -3.67
CA GLY A 242 -4.29 -28.87 -2.26
C GLY A 242 -5.43 -27.94 -1.83
N ILE A 243 -5.52 -27.79 -0.52
CA ILE A 243 -6.48 -26.93 0.18
C ILE A 243 -5.74 -25.66 0.64
N CYS A 244 -6.35 -24.50 0.51
CA CYS A 244 -5.81 -23.26 1.08
C CYS A 244 -6.86 -22.51 1.90
N GLN A 245 -6.43 -21.70 2.87
CA GLN A 245 -7.27 -20.70 3.51
C GLN A 245 -7.02 -19.34 2.84
N SER A 246 -8.10 -18.69 2.41
CA SER A 246 -8.02 -17.38 1.77
C SER A 246 -9.20 -16.48 2.16
N TYR A 247 -9.11 -15.19 1.85
CA TYR A 247 -10.19 -14.25 2.13
C TYR A 247 -11.38 -14.52 1.21
N GLU A 248 -12.58 -14.44 1.79
CA GLU A 248 -13.83 -14.67 1.07
C GLU A 248 -13.94 -13.81 -0.20
N PHE A 249 -13.58 -12.53 -0.14
CA PHE A 249 -13.66 -11.63 -1.29
C PHE A 249 -12.74 -12.02 -2.46
N ILE A 250 -11.69 -12.82 -2.20
CA ILE A 250 -10.80 -13.35 -3.25
C ILE A 250 -11.41 -14.56 -3.92
N VAL A 251 -12.01 -15.47 -3.13
CA VAL A 251 -12.44 -16.78 -3.62
C VAL A 251 -13.91 -16.85 -3.98
N ARG A 252 -14.72 -15.85 -3.62
CA ARG A 252 -16.18 -15.83 -3.85
C ARG A 252 -16.55 -16.05 -5.31
N GLU A 253 -15.97 -15.28 -6.22
CA GLU A 253 -16.24 -15.41 -7.65
C GLU A 253 -15.81 -16.78 -8.21
N ARG A 254 -14.68 -17.30 -7.75
CA ARG A 254 -14.16 -18.61 -8.11
C ARG A 254 -15.07 -19.75 -7.64
N ILE A 255 -15.66 -19.60 -6.47
CA ILE A 255 -16.66 -20.55 -5.95
C ILE A 255 -17.93 -20.46 -6.81
N GLN A 256 -18.42 -19.27 -7.11
CA GLN A 256 -19.60 -19.08 -7.97
C GLN A 256 -19.42 -19.67 -9.37
N ARG A 257 -18.20 -19.61 -9.91
CA ARG A 257 -17.85 -20.21 -11.20
C ARG A 257 -17.54 -21.70 -11.14
N GLY A 258 -17.60 -22.32 -9.97
CA GLY A 258 -17.28 -23.74 -9.76
C GLY A 258 -15.80 -24.11 -9.92
N GLN A 259 -14.91 -23.12 -9.92
CA GLN A 259 -13.45 -23.33 -9.97
C GLN A 259 -12.91 -23.79 -8.62
N LEU A 260 -13.50 -23.31 -7.54
CA LEU A 260 -13.21 -23.70 -6.17
C LEU A 260 -14.49 -24.15 -5.45
N VAL A 261 -14.32 -25.00 -4.46
CA VAL A 261 -15.38 -25.44 -3.54
C VAL A 261 -14.93 -25.14 -2.14
N GLU A 262 -15.84 -24.66 -1.30
CA GLU A 262 -15.56 -24.45 0.10
C GLU A 262 -15.44 -25.76 0.85
N VAL A 263 -14.47 -25.83 1.74
CA VAL A 263 -14.15 -26.96 2.58
C VAL A 263 -14.44 -26.59 4.04
N LEU A 264 -15.02 -27.47 4.82
CA LEU A 264 -15.34 -27.29 6.25
C LEU A 264 -16.11 -25.98 6.53
N PRO A 265 -17.24 -25.70 5.86
CA PRO A 265 -17.98 -24.44 6.04
C PRO A 265 -18.49 -24.25 7.47
N GLN A 266 -18.66 -25.33 8.24
CA GLN A 266 -19.03 -25.28 9.65
C GLN A 266 -17.97 -24.68 10.57
N LEU A 267 -16.72 -24.53 10.10
CA LEU A 267 -15.61 -23.93 10.85
C LEU A 267 -15.36 -22.46 10.48
N ARG A 268 -16.27 -21.85 9.74
CA ARG A 268 -16.27 -20.38 9.46
C ARG A 268 -16.42 -19.57 10.75
N GLY A 269 -16.24 -18.28 10.65
CA GLY A 269 -16.57 -17.32 11.68
C GLY A 269 -15.39 -16.52 12.21
N ARG A 270 -14.19 -16.74 11.65
CA ARG A 270 -13.05 -15.87 11.94
C ARG A 270 -12.73 -14.96 10.75
N SER A 271 -12.28 -13.76 11.08
CA SER A 271 -11.89 -12.72 10.15
C SER A 271 -10.57 -12.10 10.58
N ARG A 272 -9.97 -11.34 9.67
CA ARG A 272 -8.81 -10.51 9.97
C ARG A 272 -9.11 -9.06 9.56
N PRO A 273 -8.82 -8.07 10.43
CA PRO A 273 -9.09 -6.68 10.10
C PRO A 273 -8.08 -6.14 9.10
N PHE A 274 -8.57 -5.38 8.12
CA PHE A 274 -7.76 -4.42 7.37
C PHE A 274 -7.88 -3.05 8.01
N SER A 275 -6.75 -2.39 8.18
CA SER A 275 -6.68 -1.06 8.80
C SER A 275 -5.96 -0.07 7.91
N LEU A 276 -6.50 1.14 7.83
CA LEU A 276 -5.86 2.30 7.24
C LEU A 276 -4.91 2.91 8.27
N ILE A 277 -3.69 3.20 7.85
CA ILE A 277 -2.60 3.67 8.70
C ILE A 277 -2.03 4.95 8.13
N TYR A 278 -1.86 5.97 8.98
CA TYR A 278 -1.24 7.25 8.60
C TYR A 278 -0.64 7.96 9.81
N ALA A 279 0.28 8.90 9.56
CA ALA A 279 0.96 9.64 10.63
C ALA A 279 0.02 10.70 11.26
N PRO A 280 -0.16 10.72 12.60
CA PRO A 280 -1.10 11.61 13.28
C PRO A 280 -0.70 13.08 13.24
N HIS A 281 0.61 13.35 13.25
CA HIS A 281 1.17 14.69 13.39
C HIS A 281 1.54 15.35 12.05
N ARG A 282 1.44 14.62 10.96
CA ARG A 282 1.68 15.19 9.64
C ARG A 282 0.42 15.94 9.19
N ARG A 283 0.56 17.23 8.91
CA ARG A 283 -0.52 18.01 8.29
C ARG A 283 -0.83 17.35 6.95
N GLN A 284 -1.96 16.65 6.90
CA GLN A 284 -2.39 15.91 5.71
C GLN A 284 -2.86 16.90 4.66
N SER A 285 -2.49 16.65 3.40
CA SER A 285 -3.01 17.41 2.26
C SER A 285 -4.53 17.23 2.12
N ALA A 286 -5.21 18.17 1.49
CA ALA A 286 -6.64 18.05 1.21
C ALA A 286 -6.94 16.80 0.39
N ALA A 287 -6.07 16.45 -0.57
CA ALA A 287 -6.19 15.22 -1.35
C ALA A 287 -6.07 13.96 -0.47
N THR A 288 -5.13 13.96 0.50
CA THR A 288 -4.98 12.84 1.44
C THR A 288 -6.19 12.73 2.36
N ARG A 289 -6.73 13.85 2.86
CA ARG A 289 -7.97 13.86 3.66
C ARG A 289 -9.16 13.29 2.89
N ALA A 290 -9.37 13.76 1.65
CA ALA A 290 -10.44 13.26 0.80
C ALA A 290 -10.33 11.75 0.54
N MET A 291 -9.10 11.21 0.38
CA MET A 291 -8.88 9.78 0.24
C MET A 291 -9.19 9.02 1.55
N ILE A 292 -8.79 9.55 2.71
CA ILE A 292 -9.12 8.96 4.01
C ILE A 292 -10.64 8.88 4.18
N ASP A 293 -11.34 9.99 3.91
CA ASP A 293 -12.79 10.07 4.05
C ASP A 293 -13.48 9.04 3.15
N LEU A 294 -13.08 8.96 1.88
CA LEU A 294 -13.61 7.95 0.96
C LEU A 294 -13.39 6.52 1.46
N LEU A 295 -12.19 6.20 1.94
CA LEU A 295 -11.87 4.85 2.43
C LEU A 295 -12.59 4.50 3.73
N THR A 296 -12.99 5.49 4.52
CA THR A 296 -13.66 5.29 5.83
C THR A 296 -15.18 5.43 5.79
N MET A 297 -15.77 6.03 4.73
CA MET A 297 -17.21 6.21 4.59
C MET A 297 -17.98 4.93 4.23
N GLU A 298 -17.32 3.86 3.82
CA GLU A 298 -17.94 2.60 3.38
C GLU A 298 -17.93 1.50 4.45
N GLN A 299 -18.01 1.88 5.71
CA GLN A 299 -18.15 0.93 6.83
C GLN A 299 -19.61 0.59 7.10
#